data_67c1390dacd4a522102983dac00a7691
#
_entry.id   67c1390dacd4a522102983dac00a7691
#
_cell.length_a   1.000
_cell.length_b   1.000
_cell.length_c   1.000
_cell.angle_alpha   90.00
_cell.angle_beta   90.00
_cell.angle_gamma   90.00
#
_symmetry.space_group_name_H-M   'P 1'
#
loop_
_entity.id
_entity.type
_entity.pdbx_description
1 polymer ?
#
loop_
_entity_poly.entity_id
_entity_poly.type
_entity_poly.pdbx_seq_one_letter_code
_entity_poly.pdbx_strand_id
1 'polypeptide(L)'
;MRHPLRSTTALAAALALLAGPALAGMEEAREFLDTEIGDLSTLTRAEMEEEMQWFVDAAEPFRGMEINVVSETITTHSYEAQVLAPAFSAITGIEVTHDLIGEGDVVEKLQTQMQSGQNIYDAYVNDSDLIGTHWRYQQVRNLTDWMAGEGADVTLPTLDLDDFIGLSFTTGPDGKLYQLPTQQFANLYWFRYDWFNDEKNKADFQEQYGYELGVPVNWSAYEDIAEFFTEHVEEIDGQKVYGHMDYGKKDPSLGWRFTDAWLSMAGAGDKGLPNGKPVDEWGIRVEGCHPAGSSVARGGATNAPASVYALRKYIEWLDKYAPPEASGM
;
A
#
# COMPACT_ATOMS: atom_id res chain seq x y z
N MET A 1 -6.47 -77.16 -39.43
CA MET A 1 -6.75 -77.12 -37.99
C MET A 1 -6.48 -75.66 -37.55
N ARG A 2 -7.54 -74.89 -37.32
CA ARG A 2 -7.41 -73.49 -36.91
C ARG A 2 -7.88 -73.41 -35.46
N HIS A 3 -7.05 -72.97 -34.53
CA HIS A 3 -7.41 -72.68 -33.18
C HIS A 3 -7.85 -71.20 -33.08
N PRO A 4 -8.95 -70.89 -32.38
CA PRO A 4 -9.34 -69.50 -32.15
C PRO A 4 -8.66 -68.96 -30.91
N LEU A 5 -8.05 -67.77 -31.03
CA LEU A 5 -7.57 -66.94 -29.94
C LEU A 5 -8.78 -66.36 -29.19
N ARG A 6 -8.87 -66.64 -27.91
CA ARG A 6 -9.80 -65.95 -27.00
C ARG A 6 -9.20 -64.65 -26.55
N SER A 7 -9.84 -63.55 -26.93
CA SER A 7 -9.53 -62.18 -26.49
C SER A 7 -10.23 -61.97 -25.14
N THR A 8 -9.46 -61.81 -24.07
CA THR A 8 -9.94 -61.36 -22.79
C THR A 8 -9.82 -59.85 -22.70
N THR A 9 -10.94 -59.17 -22.86
CA THR A 9 -11.06 -57.76 -22.65
C THR A 9 -11.12 -57.51 -21.14
N ALA A 10 -10.05 -56.96 -20.54
CA ALA A 10 -10.03 -56.48 -19.19
C ALA A 10 -10.74 -55.14 -19.15
N LEU A 11 -11.89 -55.07 -18.50
CA LEU A 11 -12.62 -53.85 -18.22
C LEU A 11 -11.94 -53.16 -17.02
N ALA A 12 -11.10 -52.15 -17.30
CA ALA A 12 -10.57 -51.29 -16.26
C ALA A 12 -11.68 -50.26 -15.87
N ALA A 13 -12.32 -50.52 -14.73
CA ALA A 13 -13.20 -49.56 -14.14
C ALA A 13 -12.35 -48.40 -13.56
N ALA A 14 -12.32 -47.28 -14.24
CA ALA A 14 -11.83 -46.03 -13.69
C ALA A 14 -12.81 -45.56 -12.59
N LEU A 15 -12.45 -45.73 -11.32
CA LEU A 15 -13.07 -44.98 -10.24
C LEU A 15 -12.65 -43.50 -10.43
N ALA A 16 -13.52 -42.71 -11.04
CA ALA A 16 -13.48 -41.28 -10.86
C ALA A 16 -13.90 -41.00 -9.41
N LEU A 17 -12.93 -40.70 -8.56
CA LEU A 17 -13.19 -40.03 -7.31
C LEU A 17 -13.82 -38.67 -7.67
N LEU A 18 -15.13 -38.59 -7.56
CA LEU A 18 -15.85 -37.35 -7.42
C LEU A 18 -15.36 -36.77 -6.06
N ALA A 19 -14.32 -35.94 -6.10
CA ALA A 19 -14.08 -35.02 -5.01
C ALA A 19 -15.35 -34.14 -4.94
N GLY A 20 -16.24 -34.45 -4.00
CA GLY A 20 -17.28 -33.52 -3.63
C GLY A 20 -16.62 -32.21 -3.18
N PRO A 21 -17.31 -31.07 -3.28
CA PRO A 21 -16.76 -29.83 -2.73
C PRO A 21 -16.33 -30.13 -1.29
N ALA A 22 -15.08 -29.82 -0.96
CA ALA A 22 -14.60 -29.87 0.40
C ALA A 22 -15.60 -29.08 1.23
N LEU A 23 -16.12 -29.66 2.30
CA LEU A 23 -17.06 -28.98 3.18
C LEU A 23 -16.29 -27.84 3.85
N ALA A 24 -16.52 -26.61 3.38
CA ALA A 24 -15.97 -25.41 4.00
C ALA A 24 -16.30 -25.41 5.51
N GLY A 25 -15.34 -25.06 6.33
CA GLY A 25 -15.60 -25.04 7.75
C GLY A 25 -14.39 -24.94 8.68
N MET A 26 -14.56 -25.43 9.90
CA MET A 26 -13.59 -25.30 10.98
C MET A 26 -12.33 -26.16 10.83
N GLU A 27 -12.32 -27.16 9.96
CA GLU A 27 -11.09 -27.92 9.69
C GLU A 27 -10.09 -27.04 8.92
N GLU A 28 -10.54 -26.38 7.87
CA GLU A 28 -9.79 -25.43 7.07
C GLU A 28 -9.36 -24.20 7.89
N ALA A 29 -10.26 -23.74 8.78
CA ALA A 29 -9.94 -22.63 9.69
C ALA A 29 -8.80 -22.98 10.65
N ARG A 30 -8.79 -24.19 11.22
CA ARG A 30 -7.70 -24.62 12.10
C ARG A 30 -6.39 -24.80 11.36
N GLU A 31 -6.43 -25.35 10.14
CA GLU A 31 -5.25 -25.46 9.29
C GLU A 31 -4.66 -24.08 9.01
N PHE A 32 -5.49 -23.10 8.65
CA PHE A 32 -5.07 -21.72 8.43
C PHE A 32 -4.44 -21.10 9.70
N LEU A 33 -5.07 -21.27 10.86
CA LEU A 33 -4.52 -20.78 12.12
C LEU A 33 -3.17 -21.43 12.48
N ASP A 34 -2.99 -22.71 12.14
CA ASP A 34 -1.75 -23.46 12.45
C ASP A 34 -0.61 -23.12 11.49
N THR A 35 -0.93 -22.86 10.21
CA THR A 35 0.09 -22.67 9.17
C THR A 35 0.45 -21.19 8.93
N GLU A 36 -0.52 -20.30 9.03
CA GLU A 36 -0.33 -18.89 8.65
C GLU A 36 -0.27 -17.96 9.88
N ILE A 37 -1.03 -18.21 10.92
CA ILE A 37 -1.11 -17.31 12.07
C ILE A 37 -0.13 -17.74 13.17
N GLY A 38 -0.16 -19.00 13.60
CA GLY A 38 0.71 -19.50 14.65
C GLY A 38 0.67 -18.65 15.92
N ASP A 39 1.85 -18.23 16.37
CA ASP A 39 2.04 -17.39 17.57
C ASP A 39 2.08 -15.88 17.25
N LEU A 40 1.73 -15.46 16.03
CA LEU A 40 1.78 -14.05 15.63
C LEU A 40 0.61 -13.21 16.15
N SER A 41 -0.52 -13.86 16.50
CA SER A 41 -1.69 -13.18 17.04
C SER A 41 -1.53 -12.85 18.54
N THR A 42 -2.12 -11.75 18.96
CA THR A 42 -2.29 -11.40 20.40
C THR A 42 -3.46 -12.14 21.04
N LEU A 43 -4.34 -12.75 20.23
CA LEU A 43 -5.46 -13.56 20.71
C LEU A 43 -4.97 -14.95 21.16
N THR A 44 -5.65 -15.50 22.15
CA THR A 44 -5.46 -16.91 22.51
C THR A 44 -6.00 -17.83 21.41
N ARG A 45 -5.53 -19.06 21.36
CA ARG A 45 -6.03 -20.06 20.40
C ARG A 45 -7.57 -20.21 20.47
N ALA A 46 -8.13 -20.18 21.66
CA ALA A 46 -9.58 -20.32 21.85
C ALA A 46 -10.36 -19.13 21.26
N GLU A 47 -9.85 -17.91 21.45
CA GLU A 47 -10.44 -16.70 20.88
C GLU A 47 -10.33 -16.71 19.35
N MET A 48 -9.19 -17.10 18.79
CA MET A 48 -9.04 -17.26 17.34
C MET A 48 -10.02 -18.29 16.76
N GLU A 49 -10.21 -19.45 17.43
CA GLU A 49 -11.16 -20.45 16.97
C GLU A 49 -12.62 -19.98 17.10
N GLU A 50 -12.95 -19.16 18.10
CA GLU A 50 -14.27 -18.55 18.24
C GLU A 50 -14.56 -17.57 17.09
N GLU A 51 -13.61 -16.74 16.71
CA GLU A 51 -13.75 -15.86 15.55
C GLU A 51 -13.88 -16.65 14.23
N MET A 52 -13.07 -17.68 14.03
CA MET A 52 -13.19 -18.55 12.85
C MET A 52 -14.54 -19.24 12.78
N GLN A 53 -15.08 -19.72 13.93
CA GLN A 53 -16.41 -20.30 13.99
C GLN A 53 -17.47 -19.27 13.57
N TRP A 54 -17.33 -18.01 13.99
CA TRP A 54 -18.22 -16.95 13.55
C TRP A 54 -18.19 -16.76 12.02
N PHE A 55 -17.01 -16.76 11.39
CA PHE A 55 -16.90 -16.68 9.92
C PHE A 55 -17.61 -17.83 9.22
N VAL A 56 -17.45 -19.05 9.73
CA VAL A 56 -18.11 -20.25 9.18
C VAL A 56 -19.64 -20.13 9.28
N ASP A 57 -20.15 -19.70 10.43
CA ASP A 57 -21.58 -19.61 10.71
C ASP A 57 -22.23 -18.43 9.94
N ALA A 58 -21.59 -17.25 9.95
CA ALA A 58 -22.07 -16.06 9.25
C ALA A 58 -22.10 -16.24 7.73
N ALA A 59 -21.17 -17.04 7.19
CA ALA A 59 -21.07 -17.31 5.77
C ALA A 59 -22.09 -18.34 5.27
N GLU A 60 -22.74 -19.11 6.15
CA GLU A 60 -23.63 -20.22 5.75
C GLU A 60 -24.69 -19.81 4.69
N PRO A 61 -25.40 -18.67 4.82
CA PRO A 61 -26.39 -18.24 3.82
C PRO A 61 -25.78 -17.82 2.47
N PHE A 62 -24.47 -17.59 2.42
CA PHE A 62 -23.75 -17.03 1.27
C PHE A 62 -22.84 -18.04 0.57
N ARG A 63 -22.82 -19.30 1.00
CA ARG A 63 -22.01 -20.35 0.39
C ARG A 63 -22.30 -20.50 -1.10
N GLY A 64 -21.24 -20.52 -1.91
CA GLY A 64 -21.33 -20.54 -3.37
C GLY A 64 -21.51 -19.17 -4.00
N MET A 65 -21.51 -18.07 -3.22
CA MET A 65 -21.40 -16.72 -3.75
C MET A 65 -19.99 -16.51 -4.33
N GLU A 66 -19.90 -15.74 -5.40
CA GLU A 66 -18.63 -15.32 -6.01
C GLU A 66 -18.40 -13.84 -5.73
N ILE A 67 -17.20 -13.49 -5.30
CA ILE A 67 -16.75 -12.11 -5.04
C ILE A 67 -15.50 -11.82 -5.86
N ASN A 68 -15.52 -10.73 -6.61
CA ASN A 68 -14.39 -10.25 -7.40
C ASN A 68 -13.75 -9.05 -6.71
N VAL A 69 -12.47 -9.19 -6.36
CA VAL A 69 -11.65 -8.15 -5.71
C VAL A 69 -10.56 -7.69 -6.67
N VAL A 70 -10.16 -6.44 -6.59
CA VAL A 70 -9.01 -5.90 -7.33
C VAL A 70 -8.11 -5.09 -6.42
N SER A 71 -6.80 -5.21 -6.64
CA SER A 71 -5.78 -4.38 -6.01
C SER A 71 -4.56 -4.22 -6.91
N GLU A 72 -3.64 -3.37 -6.48
CA GLU A 72 -2.34 -3.25 -7.15
C GLU A 72 -1.44 -4.46 -6.89
N THR A 73 -0.44 -4.65 -7.76
CA THR A 73 0.52 -5.74 -7.65
C THR A 73 1.69 -5.36 -6.75
N ILE A 74 1.53 -5.57 -5.45
CA ILE A 74 2.60 -5.43 -4.44
C ILE A 74 2.65 -6.69 -3.56
N THR A 75 3.68 -6.81 -2.74
CA THR A 75 3.91 -8.03 -1.95
C THR A 75 2.76 -8.34 -0.98
N THR A 76 2.21 -7.32 -0.32
CA THR A 76 1.08 -7.48 0.62
C THR A 76 -0.17 -7.97 -0.10
N HIS A 77 -0.54 -7.35 -1.21
CA HIS A 77 -1.71 -7.78 -1.98
C HIS A 77 -1.51 -9.12 -2.67
N SER A 78 -0.26 -9.48 -3.00
CA SER A 78 0.06 -10.83 -3.47
C SER A 78 -0.20 -11.89 -2.40
N TYR A 79 0.09 -11.58 -1.14
CA TYR A 79 -0.25 -12.44 -0.01
C TYR A 79 -1.77 -12.55 0.18
N GLU A 80 -2.49 -11.42 0.11
CA GLU A 80 -3.95 -11.41 0.17
C GLU A 80 -4.59 -12.28 -0.93
N ALA A 81 -4.10 -12.14 -2.16
CA ALA A 81 -4.65 -12.87 -3.31
C ALA A 81 -4.28 -14.37 -3.32
N GLN A 82 -3.08 -14.73 -2.84
CA GLN A 82 -2.55 -16.10 -2.98
C GLN A 82 -2.73 -16.93 -1.71
N VAL A 83 -2.92 -16.30 -0.57
CA VAL A 83 -3.05 -16.97 0.74
C VAL A 83 -4.39 -16.66 1.39
N LEU A 84 -4.71 -15.38 1.62
CA LEU A 84 -5.90 -15.01 2.37
C LEU A 84 -7.21 -15.28 1.61
N ALA A 85 -7.29 -14.94 0.33
CA ALA A 85 -8.50 -15.17 -0.47
C ALA A 85 -8.80 -16.67 -0.62
N PRO A 86 -7.85 -17.57 -0.95
CA PRO A 86 -8.07 -19.01 -0.93
C PRO A 86 -8.46 -19.56 0.45
N ALA A 87 -7.80 -19.09 1.52
CA ALA A 87 -8.15 -19.50 2.88
C ALA A 87 -9.59 -19.10 3.25
N PHE A 88 -9.96 -17.84 2.98
CA PHE A 88 -11.33 -17.36 3.19
C PHE A 88 -12.33 -18.21 2.41
N SER A 89 -12.06 -18.52 1.14
CA SER A 89 -12.92 -19.36 0.32
C SER A 89 -13.06 -20.78 0.89
N ALA A 90 -11.97 -21.38 1.35
CA ALA A 90 -11.98 -22.71 1.96
C ALA A 90 -12.76 -22.73 3.29
N ILE A 91 -12.61 -21.69 4.11
CA ILE A 91 -13.27 -21.58 5.42
C ILE A 91 -14.77 -21.29 5.27
N THR A 92 -15.13 -20.37 4.38
CA THR A 92 -16.49 -19.85 4.29
C THR A 92 -17.35 -20.50 3.21
N GLY A 93 -16.73 -21.06 2.18
CA GLY A 93 -17.43 -21.53 0.97
C GLY A 93 -17.92 -20.40 0.06
N ILE A 94 -17.44 -19.15 0.26
CA ILE A 94 -17.61 -18.01 -0.63
C ILE A 94 -16.40 -17.97 -1.54
N GLU A 95 -16.57 -17.98 -2.84
CA GLU A 95 -15.46 -17.96 -3.80
C GLU A 95 -14.95 -16.52 -3.99
N VAL A 96 -13.67 -16.29 -3.68
CA VAL A 96 -13.04 -14.97 -3.85
C VAL A 96 -11.99 -15.04 -4.95
N THR A 97 -12.20 -14.26 -5.99
CA THR A 97 -11.20 -13.98 -7.03
C THR A 97 -10.56 -12.63 -6.75
N HIS A 98 -9.24 -12.58 -6.60
CA HIS A 98 -8.51 -11.35 -6.32
C HIS A 98 -7.55 -11.05 -7.46
N ASP A 99 -7.90 -10.09 -8.31
CA ASP A 99 -7.12 -9.64 -9.44
C ASP A 99 -6.01 -8.68 -8.99
N LEU A 100 -4.77 -8.95 -9.42
CA LEU A 100 -3.60 -8.10 -9.21
C LEU A 100 -3.23 -7.40 -10.51
N ILE A 101 -3.31 -6.07 -10.53
CA ILE A 101 -3.03 -5.25 -11.72
C ILE A 101 -2.10 -4.07 -11.37
N GLY A 102 -1.79 -3.20 -12.32
CA GLY A 102 -1.02 -1.99 -12.03
C GLY A 102 -1.82 -0.98 -11.20
N GLU A 103 -1.15 -0.23 -10.30
CA GLU A 103 -1.78 0.78 -9.43
C GLU A 103 -2.67 1.75 -10.22
N GLY A 104 -2.12 2.36 -11.29
CA GLY A 104 -2.88 3.26 -12.15
C GLY A 104 -4.08 2.60 -12.84
N ASP A 105 -3.97 1.31 -13.17
CA ASP A 105 -5.06 0.54 -13.77
C ASP A 105 -6.19 0.29 -12.76
N VAL A 106 -5.88 0.08 -11.47
CA VAL A 106 -6.89 -0.03 -10.41
C VAL A 106 -7.72 1.24 -10.35
N VAL A 107 -7.04 2.41 -10.26
CA VAL A 107 -7.69 3.72 -10.19
C VAL A 107 -8.59 3.95 -11.41
N GLU A 108 -8.10 3.70 -12.63
CA GLU A 108 -8.84 3.92 -13.86
C GLU A 108 -10.08 3.01 -13.97
N LYS A 109 -9.92 1.71 -13.65
CA LYS A 109 -11.02 0.75 -13.70
C LYS A 109 -12.10 1.08 -12.67
N LEU A 110 -11.72 1.41 -11.44
CA LEU A 110 -12.68 1.77 -10.40
C LEU A 110 -13.43 3.05 -10.73
N GLN A 111 -12.77 4.09 -11.23
CA GLN A 111 -13.43 5.31 -11.64
C GLN A 111 -14.39 5.07 -12.81
N THR A 112 -13.99 4.23 -13.77
CA THR A 112 -14.86 3.85 -14.90
C THR A 112 -16.08 3.07 -14.42
N GLN A 113 -15.90 2.12 -13.52
CA GLN A 113 -17.00 1.37 -12.90
C GLN A 113 -17.98 2.31 -12.18
N MET A 114 -17.47 3.19 -11.33
CA MET A 114 -18.29 4.15 -10.57
C MET A 114 -19.04 5.13 -11.47
N GLN A 115 -18.42 5.59 -12.55
CA GLN A 115 -19.07 6.51 -13.52
C GLN A 115 -20.12 5.82 -14.37
N SER A 116 -19.87 4.58 -14.79
CA SER A 116 -20.79 3.83 -15.65
C SER A 116 -21.93 3.16 -14.87
N GLY A 117 -21.75 2.97 -13.56
CA GLY A 117 -22.67 2.19 -12.72
C GLY A 117 -22.64 0.68 -13.01
N GLN A 118 -21.63 0.20 -13.75
CA GLN A 118 -21.43 -1.24 -14.00
C GLN A 118 -20.55 -1.82 -12.91
N ASN A 119 -21.05 -2.84 -12.23
CA ASN A 119 -20.27 -3.55 -11.21
C ASN A 119 -19.43 -4.64 -11.88
N ILE A 120 -18.10 -4.47 -11.85
CA ILE A 120 -17.13 -5.46 -12.33
C ILE A 120 -16.44 -6.10 -11.11
N TYR A 121 -16.07 -5.26 -10.14
CA TYR A 121 -15.46 -5.67 -8.87
C TYR A 121 -16.39 -5.33 -7.72
N ASP A 122 -16.58 -6.30 -6.84
CA ASP A 122 -17.44 -6.18 -5.64
C ASP A 122 -16.69 -5.49 -4.51
N ALA A 123 -15.37 -5.68 -4.45
CA ALA A 123 -14.48 -5.04 -3.49
C ALA A 123 -13.14 -4.66 -4.14
N TYR A 124 -12.42 -3.75 -3.50
CA TYR A 124 -11.12 -3.30 -3.97
C TYR A 124 -10.23 -2.83 -2.81
N VAL A 125 -8.93 -2.92 -3.01
CA VAL A 125 -7.93 -2.25 -2.16
C VAL A 125 -7.29 -1.12 -2.96
N ASN A 126 -7.31 0.09 -2.43
CA ASN A 126 -6.79 1.28 -3.08
C ASN A 126 -6.40 2.35 -2.06
N ASP A 127 -5.67 3.35 -2.53
CA ASP A 127 -5.22 4.46 -1.69
C ASP A 127 -6.37 5.29 -1.14
N SER A 128 -6.26 5.66 0.14
CA SER A 128 -7.27 6.45 0.85
C SER A 128 -7.38 7.90 0.36
N ASP A 129 -6.42 8.41 -0.41
CA ASP A 129 -6.46 9.74 -1.02
C ASP A 129 -7.64 9.91 -2.00
N LEU A 130 -8.18 8.81 -2.52
CA LEU A 130 -9.33 8.79 -3.40
C LEU A 130 -10.69 8.75 -2.69
N ILE A 131 -10.72 8.68 -1.36
CA ILE A 131 -11.99 8.56 -0.60
C ILE A 131 -12.99 9.67 -0.91
N GLY A 132 -12.51 10.90 -1.05
CA GLY A 132 -13.36 12.04 -1.40
C GLY A 132 -13.97 11.93 -2.80
N THR A 133 -13.30 11.27 -3.74
CA THR A 133 -13.79 11.00 -5.08
C THR A 133 -14.81 9.87 -5.05
N HIS A 134 -14.50 8.75 -4.39
CA HIS A 134 -15.40 7.61 -4.25
C HIS A 134 -16.68 7.99 -3.51
N TRP A 135 -16.56 8.80 -2.45
CA TRP A 135 -17.72 9.35 -1.74
C TRP A 135 -18.62 10.22 -2.63
N ARG A 136 -18.05 11.08 -3.48
CA ARG A 136 -18.82 11.91 -4.41
C ARG A 136 -19.58 11.10 -5.45
N TYR A 137 -19.03 9.99 -5.92
CA TYR A 137 -19.73 9.10 -6.83
C TYR A 137 -20.87 8.33 -6.16
N GLN A 138 -20.88 8.22 -4.83
CA GLN A 138 -21.87 7.46 -4.06
C GLN A 138 -22.02 6.00 -4.53
N GLN A 139 -20.93 5.43 -4.97
CA GLN A 139 -20.86 4.04 -5.47
C GLN A 139 -20.13 3.10 -4.52
N VAL A 140 -19.73 3.62 -3.36
CA VAL A 140 -19.12 2.85 -2.27
C VAL A 140 -20.09 2.74 -1.10
N ARG A 141 -20.06 1.62 -0.42
CA ARG A 141 -20.94 1.34 0.70
C ARG A 141 -20.59 2.23 1.89
N ASN A 142 -21.58 2.87 2.49
CA ASN A 142 -21.45 3.49 3.80
C ASN A 142 -21.39 2.38 4.86
N LEU A 143 -20.19 2.06 5.34
CA LEU A 143 -19.95 0.96 6.26
C LEU A 143 -20.53 1.25 7.65
N THR A 144 -20.48 2.51 8.10
CA THR A 144 -21.04 2.89 9.41
C THR A 144 -22.51 2.53 9.53
N ASP A 145 -23.33 2.96 8.56
CA ASP A 145 -24.76 2.73 8.61
C ASP A 145 -25.09 1.27 8.26
N TRP A 146 -24.32 0.65 7.37
CA TRP A 146 -24.52 -0.72 6.97
C TRP A 146 -24.25 -1.70 8.12
N MET A 147 -23.12 -1.57 8.82
CA MET A 147 -22.78 -2.42 9.96
C MET A 147 -23.75 -2.25 11.12
N ALA A 148 -24.30 -1.04 11.30
CA ALA A 148 -25.33 -0.79 12.32
C ALA A 148 -26.75 -1.24 11.93
N GLY A 149 -26.98 -1.60 10.66
CA GLY A 149 -28.27 -1.92 10.10
C GLY A 149 -28.30 -3.25 9.34
N GLU A 150 -28.34 -3.19 8.01
CA GLU A 150 -28.50 -4.38 7.14
C GLU A 150 -27.38 -5.41 7.29
N GLY A 151 -26.16 -4.96 7.61
CA GLY A 151 -24.99 -5.80 7.78
C GLY A 151 -24.70 -6.23 9.22
N ALA A 152 -25.57 -5.89 10.17
CA ALA A 152 -25.30 -6.15 11.60
C ALA A 152 -25.06 -7.66 11.89
N ASP A 153 -25.81 -8.54 11.25
CA ASP A 153 -25.70 -9.99 11.45
C ASP A 153 -24.43 -10.60 10.81
N VAL A 154 -23.77 -9.86 9.94
CA VAL A 154 -22.53 -10.26 9.25
C VAL A 154 -21.36 -9.33 9.57
N THR A 155 -21.47 -8.52 10.59
CA THR A 155 -20.38 -7.73 11.16
C THR A 155 -19.81 -8.50 12.35
N LEU A 156 -18.50 -8.77 12.30
CA LEU A 156 -17.81 -9.51 13.36
C LEU A 156 -18.02 -8.80 14.72
N PRO A 157 -18.55 -9.47 15.75
CA PRO A 157 -18.83 -8.83 17.04
C PRO A 157 -17.60 -8.32 17.78
N THR A 158 -16.42 -8.90 17.48
CA THR A 158 -15.13 -8.53 18.06
C THR A 158 -14.38 -7.50 17.19
N LEU A 159 -14.99 -7.01 16.11
CA LEU A 159 -14.39 -5.96 15.28
C LEU A 159 -14.25 -4.66 16.07
N ASP A 160 -13.03 -4.36 16.50
CA ASP A 160 -12.70 -3.12 17.22
C ASP A 160 -12.21 -2.08 16.22
N LEU A 161 -13.09 -1.16 15.83
CA LEU A 161 -12.73 -0.10 14.90
C LEU A 161 -11.75 0.90 15.52
N ASP A 162 -11.72 1.06 16.83
CA ASP A 162 -10.83 2.00 17.51
C ASP A 162 -9.37 1.51 17.51
N ASP A 163 -9.14 0.22 17.30
CA ASP A 163 -7.80 -0.37 17.14
C ASP A 163 -7.18 -0.14 15.74
N PHE A 164 -8.00 0.24 14.76
CA PHE A 164 -7.48 0.54 13.43
C PHE A 164 -6.72 1.86 13.38
N ILE A 165 -5.48 1.81 12.94
CA ILE A 165 -4.68 3.01 12.67
C ILE A 165 -5.19 3.65 11.37
N GLY A 166 -5.49 4.96 11.41
CA GLY A 166 -5.79 5.73 10.20
C GLY A 166 -7.24 5.72 9.74
N LEU A 167 -8.22 5.38 10.58
CA LEU A 167 -9.65 5.48 10.24
C LEU A 167 -10.06 6.84 9.67
N SER A 168 -9.41 7.93 10.07
CA SER A 168 -9.67 9.26 9.53
C SER A 168 -9.44 9.37 8.03
N PHE A 169 -8.53 8.57 7.47
CA PHE A 169 -8.25 8.53 6.03
C PHE A 169 -9.32 7.78 5.24
N THR A 170 -10.10 6.92 5.90
CA THR A 170 -11.16 6.11 5.29
C THR A 170 -12.57 6.62 5.62
N THR A 171 -12.62 7.78 6.28
CA THR A 171 -13.85 8.48 6.68
C THR A 171 -14.20 9.56 5.65
N GLY A 172 -15.42 9.55 5.17
CA GLY A 172 -15.94 10.56 4.23
C GLY A 172 -16.17 11.92 4.88
N PRO A 173 -16.43 12.98 4.08
CA PRO A 173 -16.70 14.33 4.58
C PRO A 173 -17.92 14.44 5.50
N ASP A 174 -18.81 13.45 5.47
CA ASP A 174 -20.00 13.32 6.32
C ASP A 174 -19.73 12.65 7.67
N GLY A 175 -18.48 12.29 7.92
CA GLY A 175 -18.05 11.60 9.14
C GLY A 175 -18.39 10.12 9.18
N LYS A 176 -18.77 9.51 8.04
CA LYS A 176 -19.06 8.08 7.93
C LYS A 176 -17.89 7.31 7.36
N LEU A 177 -17.74 6.06 7.77
CA LEU A 177 -16.72 5.14 7.28
C LEU A 177 -17.16 4.53 5.95
N TYR A 178 -16.26 4.53 4.96
CA TYR A 178 -16.49 3.98 3.62
C TYR A 178 -15.47 2.93 3.21
N GLN A 179 -14.36 2.81 3.93
CA GLN A 179 -13.33 1.81 3.76
C GLN A 179 -12.83 1.35 5.12
N LEU A 180 -12.17 0.21 5.18
CA LEU A 180 -11.38 -0.24 6.33
C LEU A 180 -9.90 -0.12 5.97
N PRO A 181 -9.03 0.40 6.85
CA PRO A 181 -7.60 0.40 6.61
C PRO A 181 -7.07 -1.04 6.58
N THR A 182 -6.31 -1.40 5.54
CA THR A 182 -5.64 -2.71 5.44
C THR A 182 -4.17 -2.60 5.78
N GLN A 183 -3.55 -1.46 5.48
CA GLN A 183 -2.14 -1.22 5.72
C GLN A 183 -1.86 0.28 5.86
N GLN A 184 -0.72 0.58 6.48
CA GLN A 184 -0.23 1.93 6.67
C GLN A 184 1.11 2.08 5.96
N PHE A 185 1.30 3.23 5.32
CA PHE A 185 2.55 3.59 4.70
C PHE A 185 3.21 4.75 5.43
N ALA A 186 4.52 4.72 5.51
CA ALA A 186 5.33 5.83 5.97
C ALA A 186 6.49 6.05 5.01
N ASN A 187 6.70 7.30 4.61
CA ASN A 187 7.90 7.65 3.87
C ASN A 187 9.07 7.68 4.84
N LEU A 188 10.07 6.88 4.56
CA LEU A 188 11.27 6.73 5.37
C LEU A 188 12.50 7.02 4.51
N TYR A 189 13.52 7.61 5.16
CA TYR A 189 14.82 7.73 4.53
C TYR A 189 15.55 6.39 4.63
N TRP A 190 15.78 5.75 3.48
CA TRP A 190 16.53 4.51 3.37
C TRP A 190 17.97 4.81 3.00
N PHE A 191 18.91 4.21 3.71
CA PHE A 191 20.34 4.38 3.44
C PHE A 191 21.13 3.10 3.72
N ARG A 192 22.28 2.99 3.11
CA ARG A 192 23.21 1.90 3.34
C ARG A 192 23.97 2.15 4.64
N TYR A 193 23.54 1.45 5.68
CA TYR A 193 24.12 1.57 7.02
C TYR A 193 25.63 1.28 7.03
N ASP A 194 26.08 0.26 6.28
CA ASP A 194 27.48 -0.10 6.12
C ASP A 194 28.30 1.01 5.47
N TRP A 195 27.80 1.66 4.42
CA TRP A 195 28.47 2.76 3.72
C TRP A 195 28.58 4.01 4.60
N PHE A 196 27.54 4.31 5.38
CA PHE A 196 27.52 5.45 6.30
C PHE A 196 28.41 5.23 7.52
N ASN A 197 28.69 3.99 7.88
CA ASN A 197 29.58 3.65 9.01
C ASN A 197 31.01 3.26 8.59
N ASP A 198 31.30 3.29 7.29
CA ASP A 198 32.67 3.08 6.80
C ASP A 198 33.56 4.25 7.23
N GLU A 199 34.68 3.96 7.86
CA GLU A 199 35.58 4.97 8.43
C GLU A 199 36.20 5.87 7.36
N LYS A 200 36.47 5.33 6.17
CA LYS A 200 37.00 6.12 5.05
C LYS A 200 35.93 7.08 4.53
N ASN A 201 34.72 6.60 4.32
CA ASN A 201 33.62 7.44 3.85
C ASN A 201 33.31 8.57 4.82
N LYS A 202 33.34 8.30 6.14
CA LYS A 202 33.17 9.33 7.18
C LYS A 202 34.27 10.38 7.13
N ALA A 203 35.54 9.96 7.01
CA ALA A 203 36.65 10.86 6.97
C ALA A 203 36.64 11.74 5.70
N ASP A 204 36.41 11.14 4.56
CA ASP A 204 36.35 11.84 3.27
C ASP A 204 35.16 12.82 3.20
N PHE A 205 34.00 12.41 3.70
CA PHE A 205 32.83 13.28 3.79
C PHE A 205 33.05 14.48 4.72
N GLN A 206 33.63 14.22 5.91
CA GLN A 206 33.97 15.28 6.85
C GLN A 206 34.99 16.27 6.27
N GLU A 207 36.00 15.78 5.52
CA GLU A 207 36.96 16.63 4.83
C GLU A 207 36.28 17.48 3.75
N GLN A 208 35.37 16.89 2.97
CA GLN A 208 34.73 17.54 1.84
C GLN A 208 33.67 18.58 2.26
N TYR A 209 32.80 18.22 3.22
CA TYR A 209 31.62 19.02 3.59
C TYR A 209 31.72 19.70 4.96
N GLY A 210 32.71 19.34 5.77
CA GLY A 210 32.98 19.99 7.05
C GLY A 210 32.08 19.57 8.21
N TYR A 211 31.29 18.50 8.03
CA TYR A 211 30.45 17.90 9.08
C TYR A 211 30.39 16.37 8.93
N GLU A 212 29.91 15.69 9.97
CA GLU A 212 29.90 14.23 10.04
C GLU A 212 28.87 13.61 9.09
N LEU A 213 29.24 12.54 8.36
CA LEU A 213 28.33 11.73 7.57
C LEU A 213 27.32 11.02 8.49
N GLY A 214 26.05 11.26 8.27
CA GLY A 214 24.95 10.68 9.02
C GLY A 214 23.61 10.87 8.33
N VAL A 215 22.51 10.56 9.04
CA VAL A 215 21.16 10.80 8.52
C VAL A 215 21.00 12.31 8.28
N PRO A 216 20.57 12.72 7.07
CA PRO A 216 20.47 14.14 6.70
C PRO A 216 19.50 14.89 7.60
N VAL A 217 19.89 16.04 8.10
CA VAL A 217 19.05 16.89 8.96
C VAL A 217 18.13 17.83 8.17
N ASN A 218 18.41 18.02 6.89
CA ASN A 218 17.64 18.81 5.94
C ASN A 218 17.99 18.43 4.49
N TRP A 219 17.33 19.06 3.51
CA TRP A 219 17.55 18.77 2.09
C TRP A 219 18.92 19.16 1.56
N SER A 220 19.59 20.15 2.17
CA SER A 220 20.97 20.49 1.78
C SER A 220 21.93 19.36 2.20
N ALA A 221 21.81 18.85 3.41
CA ALA A 221 22.59 17.69 3.85
C ALA A 221 22.28 16.43 3.04
N TYR A 222 21.03 16.27 2.61
CA TYR A 222 20.63 15.18 1.70
C TYR A 222 21.35 15.30 0.35
N GLU A 223 21.38 16.51 -0.23
CA GLU A 223 22.06 16.77 -1.50
C GLU A 223 23.58 16.53 -1.39
N ASP A 224 24.23 17.00 -0.32
CA ASP A 224 25.65 16.75 -0.07
C ASP A 224 25.97 15.23 -0.01
N ILE A 225 25.10 14.44 0.63
CA ILE A 225 25.25 12.99 0.70
C ILE A 225 25.04 12.34 -0.68
N ALA A 226 24.05 12.82 -1.44
CA ALA A 226 23.77 12.32 -2.77
C ALA A 226 24.95 12.59 -3.73
N GLU A 227 25.50 13.79 -3.69
CA GLU A 227 26.69 14.18 -4.44
C GLU A 227 27.91 13.35 -4.02
N PHE A 228 28.14 13.24 -2.71
CA PHE A 228 29.28 12.48 -2.17
C PHE A 228 29.35 11.06 -2.70
N PHE A 229 28.29 10.30 -2.57
CA PHE A 229 28.30 8.91 -3.05
C PHE A 229 28.36 8.80 -4.56
N THR A 230 27.73 9.72 -5.29
CA THR A 230 27.70 9.67 -6.76
C THR A 230 28.97 10.17 -7.42
N GLU A 231 29.58 11.26 -6.90
CA GLU A 231 30.66 11.99 -7.59
C GLU A 231 32.02 11.82 -6.91
N HIS A 232 32.08 11.49 -5.62
CA HIS A 232 33.33 11.34 -4.88
C HIS A 232 33.67 9.88 -4.53
N VAL A 233 32.67 9.09 -4.15
CA VAL A 233 32.88 7.65 -3.94
C VAL A 233 32.84 6.89 -5.26
N GLU A 234 31.88 7.19 -6.11
CA GLU A 234 31.65 6.67 -7.47
C GLU A 234 31.47 5.16 -7.57
N GLU A 235 32.29 4.37 -6.86
CA GLU A 235 32.32 2.91 -6.96
C GLU A 235 32.59 2.25 -5.59
N ILE A 236 31.88 1.19 -5.28
CA ILE A 236 32.12 0.32 -4.13
C ILE A 236 32.08 -1.13 -4.63
N ASP A 237 33.13 -1.91 -4.30
CA ASP A 237 33.29 -3.31 -4.70
C ASP A 237 33.17 -3.55 -6.22
N GLY A 238 33.68 -2.62 -7.04
CA GLY A 238 33.65 -2.70 -8.48
C GLY A 238 32.29 -2.38 -9.10
N GLN A 239 31.37 -1.83 -8.33
CA GLN A 239 30.04 -1.43 -8.81
C GLN A 239 29.84 0.08 -8.64
N LYS A 240 29.34 0.71 -9.70
CA LYS A 240 28.97 2.13 -9.65
C LYS A 240 27.89 2.33 -8.57
N VAL A 241 28.08 3.37 -7.76
CA VAL A 241 27.12 3.77 -6.75
C VAL A 241 26.41 5.06 -7.10
N TYR A 242 25.22 5.22 -6.57
CA TYR A 242 24.38 6.38 -6.74
C TYR A 242 23.93 6.85 -5.37
N GLY A 243 24.01 8.12 -5.11
CA GLY A 243 23.68 8.70 -3.81
C GLY A 243 22.19 9.06 -3.65
N HIS A 244 21.41 8.96 -4.72
CA HIS A 244 19.98 9.25 -4.72
C HIS A 244 19.20 8.14 -5.39
N MET A 245 18.02 7.84 -4.85
CA MET A 245 17.03 7.00 -5.46
C MET A 245 15.65 7.46 -5.02
N ASP A 246 14.80 7.81 -5.95
CA ASP A 246 13.42 8.17 -5.71
C ASP A 246 12.58 7.85 -6.95
N TYR A 247 11.28 8.00 -6.83
CA TYR A 247 10.31 7.73 -7.87
C TYR A 247 10.44 8.71 -9.04
N GLY A 248 10.79 8.22 -10.22
CA GLY A 248 11.02 9.06 -11.40
C GLY A 248 10.08 8.77 -12.57
N LYS A 249 9.25 7.73 -12.48
CA LYS A 249 8.29 7.35 -13.52
C LYS A 249 7.22 8.40 -13.70
N LYS A 250 6.88 8.71 -14.95
CA LYS A 250 5.72 9.54 -15.28
C LYS A 250 4.45 8.75 -15.04
N ASP A 251 3.93 8.84 -13.85
CA ASP A 251 2.77 8.10 -13.34
C ASP A 251 1.94 9.02 -12.42
N PRO A 252 0.61 8.79 -12.25
CA PRO A 252 -0.21 9.56 -11.33
C PRO A 252 0.34 9.63 -9.90
N SER A 253 0.97 8.56 -9.40
CA SER A 253 1.56 8.50 -8.06
C SER A 253 2.77 9.40 -7.86
N LEU A 254 3.43 9.87 -8.92
CA LEU A 254 4.50 10.85 -8.81
C LEU A 254 4.05 12.14 -8.11
N GLY A 255 2.78 12.49 -8.24
CA GLY A 255 2.22 13.71 -7.64
C GLY A 255 2.32 13.72 -6.13
N TRP A 256 1.91 12.66 -5.47
CA TRP A 256 1.97 12.59 -4.00
C TRP A 256 3.40 12.31 -3.50
N ARG A 257 4.21 11.55 -4.21
CA ARG A 257 5.62 11.36 -3.86
C ARG A 257 6.41 12.65 -3.91
N PHE A 258 6.21 13.45 -4.96
CA PHE A 258 6.81 14.78 -5.05
C PHE A 258 6.30 15.73 -3.96
N THR A 259 5.07 15.57 -3.49
CA THR A 259 4.45 16.46 -2.50
C THR A 259 5.23 16.47 -1.18
N ASP A 260 5.81 15.37 -0.75
CA ASP A 260 6.62 15.31 0.47
C ASP A 260 7.86 16.20 0.36
N ALA A 261 8.59 16.09 -0.75
CA ALA A 261 9.76 16.96 -1.01
C ALA A 261 9.34 18.43 -1.12
N TRP A 262 8.28 18.71 -1.86
CA TRP A 262 7.77 20.07 -2.01
C TRP A 262 7.34 20.68 -0.69
N LEU A 263 6.50 20.02 0.09
CA LEU A 263 5.99 20.56 1.35
C LEU A 263 7.12 20.77 2.37
N SER A 264 8.07 19.84 2.47
CA SER A 264 9.18 19.97 3.40
C SER A 264 10.22 21.00 2.95
N MET A 265 10.50 21.14 1.66
CA MET A 265 11.34 22.23 1.14
C MET A 265 10.68 23.61 1.29
N ALA A 266 9.37 23.64 1.21
CA ALA A 266 8.58 24.86 1.37
C ALA A 266 8.29 25.22 2.84
N GLY A 267 8.87 24.49 3.80
CA GLY A 267 8.71 24.75 5.21
C GLY A 267 7.39 24.23 5.82
N ALA A 268 6.64 23.38 5.12
CA ALA A 268 5.37 22.85 5.60
C ALA A 268 5.51 22.01 6.90
N GLY A 269 6.63 21.32 7.05
CA GLY A 269 7.01 20.59 8.25
C GLY A 269 7.99 21.31 9.15
N ASP A 270 8.43 22.50 8.80
CA ASP A 270 9.39 23.28 9.55
C ASP A 270 8.75 23.86 10.83
N LYS A 271 9.54 23.95 11.89
CA LYS A 271 9.15 24.64 13.13
C LYS A 271 9.09 26.15 12.94
N GLY A 272 9.59 26.64 11.82
CA GLY A 272 9.56 28.03 11.41
C GLY A 272 10.52 28.92 12.20
N LEU A 273 10.15 30.20 12.27
CA LEU A 273 10.92 31.23 12.96
C LEU A 273 10.77 31.13 14.49
N PRO A 274 11.69 31.72 15.26
CA PRO A 274 11.59 31.76 16.72
C PRO A 274 10.30 32.37 17.27
N ASN A 275 9.56 33.12 16.48
CA ASN A 275 8.24 33.67 16.83
C ASN A 275 7.10 32.66 16.69
N GLY A 276 7.38 31.40 16.32
CA GLY A 276 6.42 30.32 16.17
C GLY A 276 5.61 30.38 14.87
N LYS A 277 5.94 31.25 13.94
CA LYS A 277 5.29 31.30 12.61
C LYS A 277 6.18 30.63 11.58
N PRO A 278 5.79 29.47 11.08
CA PRO A 278 6.53 28.81 10.00
C PRO A 278 6.33 29.60 8.71
N VAL A 279 7.40 30.22 8.26
CA VAL A 279 7.47 30.96 6.99
C VAL A 279 8.82 30.67 6.35
N ASP A 280 8.81 30.20 5.12
CA ASP A 280 10.02 30.01 4.35
C ASP A 280 10.30 31.19 3.39
N GLU A 281 11.46 31.20 2.82
CA GLU A 281 11.89 32.19 1.83
C GLU A 281 11.08 32.17 0.53
N TRP A 282 10.33 31.09 0.29
CA TRP A 282 9.50 30.88 -0.89
C TRP A 282 8.08 31.41 -0.72
N GLY A 283 7.74 31.97 0.44
CA GLY A 283 6.45 32.59 0.71
C GLY A 283 5.33 31.58 1.03
N ILE A 284 5.66 30.36 1.39
CA ILE A 284 4.69 29.39 1.89
C ILE A 284 4.55 29.57 3.40
N ARG A 285 3.33 29.75 3.83
CA ARG A 285 2.98 29.87 5.23
C ARG A 285 2.30 28.61 5.72
N VAL A 286 2.68 28.19 6.92
CA VAL A 286 2.08 27.06 7.60
C VAL A 286 1.34 27.58 8.84
N GLU A 287 0.08 27.18 8.98
CA GLU A 287 -0.76 27.48 10.15
C GLU A 287 -1.06 26.14 10.86
N GLY A 288 -0.55 25.96 12.07
CA GLY A 288 -0.80 24.74 12.85
C GLY A 288 -0.33 23.46 12.19
N CYS A 289 0.84 23.48 11.54
CA CYS A 289 1.41 22.36 10.77
C CYS A 289 0.65 21.98 9.49
N HIS A 290 -0.21 22.84 9.01
CA HIS A 290 -0.89 22.67 7.73
C HIS A 290 -0.51 23.78 6.76
N PRO A 291 -0.23 23.47 5.48
CA PRO A 291 -0.04 24.48 4.46
C PRO A 291 -1.25 25.45 4.43
N ALA A 292 -0.97 26.74 4.31
CA ALA A 292 -2.03 27.77 4.32
C ALA A 292 -2.97 27.71 3.10
N GLY A 293 -2.86 26.70 2.29
CA GLY A 293 -3.73 26.39 1.16
C GLY A 293 -3.01 26.33 -0.16
N SER A 294 -3.60 25.66 -1.13
CA SER A 294 -3.06 25.41 -2.46
C SER A 294 -3.46 26.46 -3.52
N SER A 295 -4.17 27.51 -3.15
CA SER A 295 -4.58 28.56 -4.08
C SER A 295 -3.64 29.76 -4.08
N VAL A 296 -3.53 30.44 -5.21
CA VAL A 296 -2.75 31.68 -5.35
C VAL A 296 -3.18 32.74 -4.32
N ALA A 297 -4.48 32.91 -4.10
CA ALA A 297 -5.02 33.89 -3.15
C ALA A 297 -4.61 33.63 -1.70
N ARG A 298 -4.25 32.41 -1.36
CA ARG A 298 -3.80 31.99 -0.02
C ARG A 298 -2.29 31.79 0.08
N GLY A 299 -1.54 32.06 -1.00
CA GLY A 299 -0.09 31.93 -1.04
C GLY A 299 0.44 30.51 -1.22
N GLY A 300 -0.43 29.52 -1.48
CA GLY A 300 -0.08 28.11 -1.59
C GLY A 300 -0.34 27.53 -2.98
N ALA A 301 -0.08 28.27 -4.05
CA ALA A 301 -0.28 27.78 -5.41
C ALA A 301 0.79 26.78 -5.84
N THR A 302 0.40 25.78 -6.63
CA THR A 302 1.29 24.77 -7.19
C THR A 302 2.33 25.36 -8.18
N ASN A 303 2.17 26.59 -8.62
CA ASN A 303 3.13 27.34 -9.42
C ASN A 303 3.86 28.44 -8.64
N ALA A 304 3.80 28.41 -7.31
CA ALA A 304 4.56 29.32 -6.46
C ALA A 304 6.08 29.04 -6.56
N PRO A 305 6.93 30.03 -6.20
CA PRO A 305 8.39 29.85 -6.25
C PRO A 305 8.88 28.60 -5.53
N ALA A 306 8.31 28.27 -4.38
CA ALA A 306 8.66 27.08 -3.62
C ALA A 306 8.38 25.77 -4.39
N SER A 307 7.22 25.66 -5.02
CA SER A 307 6.88 24.50 -5.84
C SER A 307 7.81 24.34 -7.04
N VAL A 308 8.12 25.47 -7.70
CA VAL A 308 9.04 25.48 -8.84
C VAL A 308 10.45 25.09 -8.42
N TYR A 309 10.90 25.58 -7.25
CA TYR A 309 12.20 25.23 -6.69
C TYR A 309 12.28 23.74 -6.36
N ALA A 310 11.32 23.23 -5.61
CA ALA A 310 11.27 21.82 -5.21
C ALA A 310 11.23 20.89 -6.43
N LEU A 311 10.43 21.23 -7.45
CA LEU A 311 10.36 20.45 -8.69
C LEU A 311 11.70 20.46 -9.45
N ARG A 312 12.37 21.61 -9.49
CA ARG A 312 13.72 21.69 -10.11
C ARG A 312 14.72 20.81 -9.37
N LYS A 313 14.73 20.88 -8.04
CA LYS A 313 15.61 20.04 -7.20
C LYS A 313 15.32 18.56 -7.38
N TYR A 314 14.06 18.17 -7.38
CA TYR A 314 13.65 16.78 -7.60
C TYR A 314 14.16 16.24 -8.94
N ILE A 315 13.97 17.00 -10.03
CA ILE A 315 14.46 16.65 -11.36
C ILE A 315 16.00 16.62 -11.39
N GLU A 316 16.65 17.62 -10.79
CA GLU A 316 18.11 17.72 -10.73
C GLU A 316 18.74 16.52 -10.01
N TRP A 317 18.18 16.07 -8.90
CA TRP A 317 18.68 14.92 -8.17
C TRP A 317 18.49 13.61 -8.93
N LEU A 318 17.36 13.44 -9.60
CA LEU A 318 17.14 12.29 -10.48
C LEU A 318 18.14 12.26 -11.65
N ASP A 319 18.43 13.41 -12.25
CA ASP A 319 19.36 13.52 -13.38
C ASP A 319 20.82 13.32 -12.97
N LYS A 320 21.24 13.91 -11.84
CA LYS A 320 22.63 13.90 -11.41
C LYS A 320 23.02 12.67 -10.58
N TYR A 321 22.17 12.27 -9.64
CA TYR A 321 22.56 11.40 -8.54
C TYR A 321 21.85 10.06 -8.53
N ALA A 322 20.82 9.85 -9.36
CA ALA A 322 20.07 8.61 -9.44
C ALA A 322 20.55 7.68 -10.57
N PRO A 323 20.33 6.37 -10.44
CA PRO A 323 20.55 5.44 -11.55
C PRO A 323 19.57 5.76 -12.70
N PRO A 324 19.96 5.52 -13.97
CA PRO A 324 19.11 5.79 -15.13
C PRO A 324 17.74 5.08 -15.07
N GLU A 325 17.68 3.96 -14.41
CA GLU A 325 16.48 3.14 -14.21
C GLU A 325 15.43 3.84 -13.35
N ALA A 326 15.81 4.81 -12.52
CA ALA A 326 14.89 5.55 -11.67
C ALA A 326 13.75 6.23 -12.46
N SER A 327 13.99 6.60 -13.71
CA SER A 327 12.97 7.19 -14.59
C SER A 327 11.89 6.18 -15.04
N GLY A 328 12.08 4.91 -14.80
CA GLY A 328 11.14 3.82 -15.14
C GLY A 328 10.44 3.19 -13.93
N MET A 329 10.76 3.67 -12.74
CA MET A 329 10.27 3.12 -11.46
C MET A 329 9.28 4.06 -10.83
#